data_26253cf761c06ae28c94c07610ac00fb
#
_entry.id   26253cf761c06ae28c94c07610ac00fb
#
_cell.length_a   1.000
_cell.length_b   1.000
_cell.length_c   1.000
_cell.angle_alpha   90.00
_cell.angle_beta   90.00
_cell.angle_gamma   90.00
#
_symmetry.space_group_name_H-M   'P 1'
#
loop_
_entity.id
_entity.type
_entity.pdbx_description
1 polymer ?
#
loop_
_entity_poly.entity_id
_entity_poly.type
_entity_poly.pdbx_seq_one_letter_code
_entity_poly.pdbx_strand_id
1 'polypeptide(L)'
;MKTTARITALLLCFVAVIAVFCGCSGNEQSKTESPAAGSSVAESSIAEAESSTAESSLPADESSKTDESIIGEGETEFFFKVVDAEGKETLFTIHTDEKTVGKALLDAGLIAGDESQYGLYVKTVNGVTVDYDTDKAYWAFYIGDEYASTGVDSTDIEAGKTYTFKVEKG
;
A
#
# COMPACT_ATOMS: atom_id res chain seq x y z
N MET A 1 -12.01 -11.53 -41.47
CA MET A 1 -13.19 -12.43 -41.43
C MET A 1 -12.76 -13.78 -40.91
N LYS A 2 -13.41 -14.33 -39.87
CA LYS A 2 -13.18 -15.63 -39.19
C LYS A 2 -12.14 -15.63 -38.09
N THR A 3 -12.54 -15.20 -36.88
CA THR A 3 -12.11 -15.82 -35.60
C THR A 3 -12.95 -15.28 -34.43
N THR A 4 -14.26 -15.29 -34.53
CA THR A 4 -15.21 -14.99 -33.45
C THR A 4 -16.11 -16.20 -33.19
N ALA A 5 -15.56 -17.32 -32.77
CA ALA A 5 -16.38 -18.47 -32.37
C ALA A 5 -15.54 -19.51 -31.60
N ARG A 6 -15.17 -19.26 -30.36
CA ARG A 6 -14.65 -20.32 -29.42
C ARG A 6 -14.64 -19.90 -27.94
N ILE A 7 -15.43 -18.93 -27.50
CA ILE A 7 -15.55 -18.59 -26.07
C ILE A 7 -17.02 -18.66 -25.62
N THR A 8 -17.69 -19.78 -25.85
CA THR A 8 -19.06 -19.96 -25.37
C THR A 8 -19.32 -21.39 -24.94
N ALA A 9 -18.39 -22.03 -24.25
CA ALA A 9 -18.63 -23.39 -23.74
C ALA A 9 -17.78 -23.73 -22.51
N LEU A 10 -17.87 -22.94 -21.44
CA LEU A 10 -17.34 -23.34 -20.11
C LEU A 10 -18.00 -22.57 -18.96
N LEU A 11 -19.32 -22.39 -19.07
CA LEU A 11 -20.11 -21.73 -18.02
C LEU A 11 -21.28 -22.63 -17.65
N LEU A 12 -21.00 -23.81 -17.11
CA LEU A 12 -22.06 -24.68 -16.55
C LEU A 12 -21.43 -25.88 -15.82
N CYS A 13 -20.84 -25.68 -14.66
CA CYS A 13 -20.64 -26.74 -13.67
C CYS A 13 -19.93 -26.17 -12.44
N PHE A 14 -20.61 -25.43 -11.58
CA PHE A 14 -20.27 -25.35 -10.15
C PHE A 14 -21.43 -24.75 -9.37
N VAL A 15 -22.53 -25.53 -9.33
CA VAL A 15 -23.55 -25.37 -8.31
C VAL A 15 -23.60 -26.69 -7.55
N ALA A 16 -23.55 -26.59 -6.26
CA ALA A 16 -23.74 -27.62 -5.24
C ALA A 16 -22.47 -28.18 -4.59
N VAL A 17 -22.05 -27.57 -3.48
CA VAL A 17 -21.94 -28.28 -2.18
C VAL A 17 -22.06 -27.26 -1.05
N ILE A 18 -23.26 -27.06 -0.55
CA ILE A 18 -23.54 -26.51 0.77
C ILE A 18 -23.77 -27.71 1.67
N ALA A 19 -22.90 -27.99 2.60
CA ALA A 19 -23.12 -28.87 3.74
C ALA A 19 -22.62 -28.14 5.00
N VAL A 20 -23.50 -27.44 5.67
CA VAL A 20 -23.99 -27.68 7.03
C VAL A 20 -22.94 -28.25 8.00
N PHE A 21 -22.38 -27.40 8.83
CA PHE A 21 -21.94 -27.77 10.16
C PHE A 21 -22.52 -26.78 11.16
N CYS A 22 -23.65 -27.22 11.72
CA CYS A 22 -24.22 -26.75 12.97
C CYS A 22 -23.55 -27.55 14.08
N GLY A 23 -22.91 -26.91 15.03
CA GLY A 23 -22.30 -27.56 16.19
C GLY A 23 -22.30 -26.62 17.35
N CYS A 24 -23.24 -26.81 18.24
CA CYS A 24 -23.51 -26.11 19.48
C CYS A 24 -22.47 -26.34 20.58
N SER A 25 -22.44 -25.36 21.45
CA SER A 25 -22.48 -25.49 22.93
C SER A 25 -21.16 -25.51 23.69
N GLY A 26 -21.08 -24.61 24.66
CA GLY A 26 -20.11 -24.63 25.74
C GLY A 26 -20.05 -23.27 26.46
N ASN A 27 -21.08 -23.06 27.28
CA ASN A 27 -21.21 -22.02 28.29
C ASN A 27 -20.29 -22.36 29.48
N GLU A 28 -19.46 -21.43 29.95
CA GLU A 28 -19.24 -21.32 31.41
C GLU A 28 -18.77 -19.95 31.80
N GLN A 29 -19.53 -19.40 32.64
CA GLN A 29 -19.57 -18.16 33.38
C GLN A 29 -18.63 -18.27 34.58
N SER A 30 -17.75 -17.31 34.80
CA SER A 30 -17.23 -17.05 36.14
C SER A 30 -17.09 -15.56 36.40
N LYS A 31 -17.90 -15.15 37.30
CA LYS A 31 -18.14 -13.89 37.93
C LYS A 31 -17.25 -13.76 39.16
N THR A 32 -16.54 -12.61 39.32
CA THR A 32 -16.18 -12.07 40.64
C THR A 32 -15.71 -10.63 40.41
N GLU A 33 -16.50 -9.70 40.68
CA GLU A 33 -16.66 -8.66 41.73
C GLU A 33 -15.46 -7.73 41.94
N SER A 34 -15.79 -6.45 41.73
CA SER A 34 -15.18 -5.20 42.23
C SER A 34 -15.20 -5.15 43.76
N PRO A 35 -14.41 -4.30 44.45
CA PRO A 35 -14.84 -2.92 44.57
C PRO A 35 -13.76 -1.81 44.73
N ALA A 36 -14.14 -0.63 44.26
CA ALA A 36 -14.23 0.66 44.93
C ALA A 36 -12.97 1.43 45.44
N ALA A 37 -12.91 2.63 44.89
CA ALA A 37 -12.94 3.94 45.57
C ALA A 37 -11.62 4.69 45.69
N GLY A 38 -11.65 5.94 45.23
CA GLY A 38 -10.62 6.94 45.53
C GLY A 38 -10.74 8.17 44.61
N SER A 39 -11.72 8.97 44.91
CA SER A 39 -11.94 10.37 44.61
C SER A 39 -10.71 11.24 44.74
N SER A 40 -10.42 12.16 43.85
CA SER A 40 -10.16 13.57 44.22
C SER A 40 -10.16 14.51 42.99
N VAL A 41 -10.99 15.47 43.06
CA VAL A 41 -11.19 16.69 42.29
C VAL A 41 -10.04 17.68 42.39
N ALA A 42 -9.77 18.44 41.32
CA ALA A 42 -9.47 19.88 41.25
C ALA A 42 -9.23 20.22 39.78
N GLU A 43 -10.06 20.78 39.04
CA GLU A 43 -10.53 22.18 38.87
C GLU A 43 -9.44 23.25 38.69
N SER A 44 -9.59 23.95 37.59
CA SER A 44 -9.18 25.35 37.27
C SER A 44 -8.07 25.40 36.18
N SER A 45 -8.13 26.11 35.09
CA SER A 45 -8.74 27.31 34.60
C SER A 45 -8.14 27.64 33.25
N ILE A 46 -8.96 27.95 32.27
CA ILE A 46 -8.91 29.02 31.26
C ILE A 46 -7.57 29.75 31.07
N ALA A 47 -7.07 29.76 29.82
CA ALA A 47 -6.58 30.94 29.14
C ALA A 47 -6.58 30.76 27.63
N GLU A 48 -7.40 31.55 26.95
CA GLU A 48 -7.29 31.96 25.56
C GLU A 48 -5.95 32.66 25.32
N ALA A 49 -5.36 32.43 24.17
CA ALA A 49 -4.74 33.45 23.32
C ALA A 49 -4.19 32.86 22.04
N GLU A 50 -4.86 33.15 20.95
CA GLU A 50 -4.41 33.83 19.73
C GLU A 50 -3.19 33.33 18.99
N SER A 51 -3.48 32.95 17.72
CA SER A 51 -2.81 33.39 16.50
C SER A 51 -1.28 33.43 16.52
N SER A 52 -0.69 32.51 15.76
CA SER A 52 0.52 32.88 15.01
C SER A 52 0.58 32.02 13.75
N THR A 53 0.22 32.65 12.65
CA THR A 53 0.64 32.35 11.29
C THR A 53 2.17 32.22 11.28
N ALA A 54 2.65 31.02 11.08
CA ALA A 54 4.04 30.77 10.69
C ALA A 54 4.00 30.13 9.31
N GLU A 55 4.05 31.01 8.34
CA GLU A 55 4.58 30.81 7.01
C GLU A 55 5.99 30.23 7.16
N SER A 56 6.12 28.92 6.99
CA SER A 56 7.42 28.28 6.83
C SER A 56 7.63 28.02 5.35
N SER A 57 8.28 28.99 4.75
CA SER A 57 8.93 28.90 3.46
C SER A 57 9.77 27.64 3.37
N LEU A 58 9.34 26.73 2.49
CA LEU A 58 10.16 25.64 1.96
C LEU A 58 11.35 26.25 1.23
N PRO A 59 12.57 25.83 1.46
CA PRO A 59 13.67 26.14 0.56
C PRO A 59 13.43 25.40 -0.76
N ALA A 60 13.20 26.18 -1.79
CA ALA A 60 13.36 25.72 -3.14
C ALA A 60 14.86 25.49 -3.34
N ASP A 61 15.26 24.23 -3.39
CA ASP A 61 16.58 23.87 -3.87
C ASP A 61 16.46 22.89 -5.03
N GLU A 62 16.89 23.44 -6.13
CA GLU A 62 17.55 22.89 -7.29
C GLU A 62 16.94 21.70 -8.00
N SER A 63 16.14 22.03 -9.00
CA SER A 63 16.13 21.49 -10.37
C SER A 63 16.96 20.21 -10.60
N SER A 64 16.48 19.10 -10.10
CA SER A 64 16.63 17.83 -10.77
C SER A 64 15.39 17.68 -11.65
N LYS A 65 15.57 17.59 -12.96
CA LYS A 65 14.52 17.37 -13.93
C LYS A 65 13.94 15.97 -13.64
N THR A 66 13.01 15.91 -12.71
CA THR A 66 12.21 14.72 -12.44
C THR A 66 11.24 14.63 -13.62
N ASP A 67 11.38 13.61 -14.46
CA ASP A 67 10.36 13.27 -15.45
C ASP A 67 9.13 12.83 -14.66
N GLU A 68 8.24 13.76 -14.39
CA GLU A 68 6.95 13.50 -13.77
C GLU A 68 6.01 12.98 -14.86
N SER A 69 5.69 11.70 -14.77
CA SER A 69 4.75 11.04 -15.69
C SER A 69 3.45 10.75 -14.96
N ILE A 70 2.33 11.19 -15.54
CA ILE A 70 0.98 10.86 -15.04
C ILE A 70 0.54 9.57 -15.72
N ILE A 71 0.11 8.58 -14.95
CA ILE A 71 -0.26 7.25 -15.41
C ILE A 71 -1.59 6.83 -14.81
N GLY A 72 -2.40 6.16 -15.63
CA GLY A 72 -3.68 5.59 -15.22
C GLY A 72 -4.85 6.57 -15.31
N GLU A 73 -6.02 6.08 -14.94
CA GLU A 73 -7.28 6.81 -14.88
C GLU A 73 -8.00 6.36 -13.61
N GLY A 74 -8.65 7.27 -12.91
CA GLY A 74 -9.36 7.00 -11.66
C GLY A 74 -9.48 8.24 -10.78
N GLU A 75 -10.29 8.11 -9.72
CA GLU A 75 -10.55 9.23 -8.80
C GLU A 75 -9.50 9.38 -7.71
N THR A 76 -8.76 8.31 -7.41
CA THR A 76 -7.72 8.34 -6.36
C THR A 76 -6.37 8.62 -6.99
N GLU A 77 -5.69 9.64 -6.47
CA GLU A 77 -4.33 10.02 -6.86
C GLU A 77 -3.35 9.68 -5.74
N PHE A 78 -2.20 9.09 -6.12
CA PHE A 78 -1.06 8.92 -5.23
C PHE A 78 0.26 9.06 -5.99
N PHE A 79 1.37 9.23 -5.26
CA PHE A 79 2.69 9.38 -5.85
C PHE A 79 3.47 8.08 -5.75
N PHE A 80 4.13 7.71 -6.83
CA PHE A 80 4.99 6.55 -6.88
C PHE A 80 6.41 6.95 -7.26
N LYS A 81 7.36 6.71 -6.35
CA LYS A 81 8.77 7.04 -6.53
C LYS A 81 9.60 5.76 -6.72
N VAL A 82 10.49 5.79 -7.68
CA VAL A 82 11.46 4.72 -7.95
C VAL A 82 12.86 5.26 -7.75
N VAL A 83 13.68 4.56 -6.96
CA VAL A 83 15.09 4.89 -6.74
C VAL A 83 15.92 3.70 -7.18
N ASP A 84 16.68 3.85 -8.26
CA ASP A 84 17.51 2.78 -8.82
C ASP A 84 18.80 2.53 -8.01
N ALA A 85 19.62 1.59 -8.49
CA ALA A 85 20.88 1.23 -7.83
C ALA A 85 21.93 2.36 -7.85
N GLU A 86 21.83 3.28 -8.78
CA GLU A 86 22.67 4.46 -8.92
C GLU A 86 22.16 5.65 -8.07
N GLY A 87 20.97 5.51 -7.46
CA GLY A 87 20.32 6.55 -6.69
C GLY A 87 19.54 7.56 -7.53
N LYS A 88 19.30 7.27 -8.81
CA LYS A 88 18.46 8.09 -9.67
C LYS A 88 17.00 7.93 -9.26
N GLU A 89 16.32 9.04 -9.06
CA GLU A 89 14.91 9.08 -8.73
C GLU A 89 14.04 9.33 -9.96
N THR A 90 12.93 8.60 -10.04
CA THR A 90 11.86 8.82 -11.02
C THR A 90 10.54 8.89 -10.27
N LEU A 91 9.73 9.92 -10.55
CA LEU A 91 8.45 10.14 -9.89
C LEU A 91 7.31 9.98 -10.89
N PHE A 92 6.27 9.31 -10.45
CA PHE A 92 5.02 9.10 -11.19
C PHE A 92 3.86 9.62 -10.35
N THR A 93 2.90 10.25 -10.98
CA THR A 93 1.57 10.51 -10.43
C THR A 93 0.63 9.45 -10.96
N ILE A 94 0.05 8.66 -10.07
CA ILE A 94 -0.82 7.52 -10.41
C ILE A 94 -2.26 7.88 -10.10
N HIS A 95 -3.13 7.73 -11.12
CA HIS A 95 -4.58 7.81 -10.95
C HIS A 95 -5.18 6.40 -11.05
N THR A 96 -6.04 6.02 -10.10
CA THR A 96 -6.59 4.67 -10.06
C THR A 96 -7.90 4.60 -9.27
N ASP A 97 -8.70 3.56 -9.55
CA ASP A 97 -9.84 3.14 -8.74
C ASP A 97 -9.55 1.84 -7.96
N GLU A 98 -8.32 1.35 -8.07
CA GLU A 98 -7.87 0.17 -7.32
C GLU A 98 -7.74 0.48 -5.83
N LYS A 99 -7.81 -0.57 -5.01
CA LYS A 99 -7.78 -0.42 -3.55
C LYS A 99 -6.37 -0.50 -2.97
N THR A 100 -5.52 -1.33 -3.60
CA THR A 100 -4.17 -1.57 -3.11
C THR A 100 -3.11 -1.02 -4.05
N VAL A 101 -1.99 -0.60 -3.47
CA VAL A 101 -0.85 -0.04 -4.20
C VAL A 101 -0.31 -1.07 -5.20
N GLY A 102 -0.20 -2.33 -4.78
CA GLY A 102 0.29 -3.41 -5.64
C GLY A 102 -0.56 -3.61 -6.87
N LYS A 103 -1.90 -3.64 -6.71
CA LYS A 103 -2.81 -3.81 -7.84
C LYS A 103 -2.72 -2.64 -8.82
N ALA A 104 -2.73 -1.41 -8.32
CA ALA A 104 -2.60 -0.21 -9.15
C ALA A 104 -1.29 -0.19 -9.95
N LEU A 105 -0.16 -0.51 -9.30
CA LEU A 105 1.15 -0.51 -9.96
C LEU A 105 1.33 -1.67 -10.94
N LEU A 106 0.72 -2.85 -10.67
CA LEU A 106 0.68 -3.98 -11.61
C LEU A 106 -0.12 -3.62 -12.85
N ASP A 107 -1.31 -3.05 -12.70
CA ASP A 107 -2.17 -2.65 -13.81
C ASP A 107 -1.54 -1.54 -14.65
N ALA A 108 -0.81 -0.63 -14.01
CA ALA A 108 0.01 0.37 -14.68
C ALA A 108 1.26 -0.20 -15.40
N GLY A 109 1.59 -1.47 -15.17
CA GLY A 109 2.80 -2.10 -15.72
C GLY A 109 4.10 -1.56 -15.13
N LEU A 110 4.03 -0.90 -13.98
CA LEU A 110 5.18 -0.29 -13.31
C LEU A 110 5.94 -1.27 -12.41
N ILE A 111 5.28 -2.34 -11.96
CA ILE A 111 5.92 -3.41 -11.19
C ILE A 111 5.60 -4.78 -11.77
N ALA A 112 6.50 -5.72 -11.56
CA ALA A 112 6.28 -7.15 -11.82
C ALA A 112 7.08 -7.99 -10.83
N GLY A 113 6.62 -9.23 -10.61
CA GLY A 113 7.26 -10.14 -9.67
C GLY A 113 6.58 -11.49 -9.63
N ASP A 114 6.96 -12.30 -8.67
CA ASP A 114 6.42 -13.63 -8.47
C ASP A 114 5.48 -13.65 -7.26
N GLU A 115 4.34 -14.33 -7.40
CA GLU A 115 3.47 -14.57 -6.26
C GLU A 115 4.11 -15.58 -5.30
N SER A 116 4.07 -15.27 -4.02
CA SER A 116 4.58 -16.14 -2.95
C SER A 116 3.52 -16.35 -1.87
N GLN A 117 3.78 -17.27 -0.95
CA GLN A 117 2.93 -17.46 0.23
C GLN A 117 2.86 -16.22 1.15
N TYR A 118 3.75 -15.25 0.96
CA TYR A 118 3.82 -14.01 1.74
C TYR A 118 3.34 -12.79 0.94
N GLY A 119 2.77 -13.00 -0.25
CA GLY A 119 2.34 -11.96 -1.17
C GLY A 119 3.27 -11.80 -2.38
N LEU A 120 3.14 -10.68 -3.07
CA LEU A 120 3.91 -10.37 -4.27
C LEU A 120 5.38 -10.07 -3.94
N TYR A 121 6.29 -10.91 -4.43
CA TYR A 121 7.72 -10.62 -4.42
C TYR A 121 8.10 -9.82 -5.67
N VAL A 122 8.29 -8.52 -5.50
CA VAL A 122 8.59 -7.61 -6.61
C VAL A 122 10.03 -7.78 -7.06
N LYS A 123 10.22 -8.08 -8.34
CA LYS A 123 11.54 -8.24 -8.98
C LYS A 123 11.83 -7.14 -9.98
N THR A 124 10.81 -6.59 -10.61
CA THR A 124 10.93 -5.57 -11.65
C THR A 124 10.16 -4.33 -11.25
N VAL A 125 10.80 -3.17 -11.31
CA VAL A 125 10.18 -1.87 -11.10
C VAL A 125 10.60 -0.93 -12.22
N ASN A 126 9.63 -0.27 -12.85
CA ASN A 126 9.86 0.63 -13.97
C ASN A 126 10.79 0.04 -15.06
N GLY A 127 10.58 -1.25 -15.37
CA GLY A 127 11.37 -1.97 -16.37
C GLY A 127 12.75 -2.43 -15.93
N VAL A 128 13.19 -2.09 -14.71
CA VAL A 128 14.48 -2.52 -14.15
C VAL A 128 14.27 -3.75 -13.28
N THR A 129 14.92 -4.85 -13.63
CA THR A 129 14.87 -6.10 -12.86
C THR A 129 16.07 -6.18 -11.93
N VAL A 130 15.81 -6.53 -10.67
CA VAL A 130 16.82 -6.78 -9.64
C VAL A 130 16.55 -8.15 -9.02
N ASP A 131 17.56 -9.00 -9.00
CA ASP A 131 17.47 -10.35 -8.46
C ASP A 131 18.48 -10.55 -7.33
N TYR A 132 17.98 -10.96 -6.15
CA TYR A 132 18.82 -11.10 -4.96
C TYR A 132 19.96 -12.10 -5.12
N ASP A 133 19.73 -13.19 -5.84
CA ASP A 133 20.73 -14.25 -5.99
C ASP A 133 21.91 -13.79 -6.87
N THR A 134 21.61 -12.98 -7.88
CA THR A 134 22.59 -12.48 -8.85
C THR A 134 23.21 -11.16 -8.41
N ASP A 135 22.38 -10.20 -7.99
CA ASP A 135 22.78 -8.79 -7.79
C ASP A 135 23.14 -8.50 -6.34
N LYS A 136 22.77 -9.39 -5.41
CA LYS A 136 22.84 -9.16 -3.96
C LYS A 136 22.13 -7.87 -3.56
N ALA A 137 21.02 -7.61 -4.24
CA ALA A 137 20.18 -6.45 -4.08
C ALA A 137 18.71 -6.83 -4.27
N TYR A 138 17.80 -6.00 -3.80
CA TYR A 138 16.37 -6.21 -3.90
C TYR A 138 15.62 -4.88 -3.96
N TRP A 139 14.37 -4.92 -4.40
CA TRP A 139 13.48 -3.78 -4.34
C TRP A 139 12.85 -3.65 -2.96
N ALA A 140 13.31 -2.69 -2.18
CA ALA A 140 12.77 -2.34 -0.87
C ALA A 140 11.56 -1.42 -1.04
N PHE A 141 10.47 -1.72 -0.34
CA PHE A 141 9.22 -0.95 -0.39
C PHE A 141 9.10 -0.02 0.81
N TYR A 142 8.72 1.23 0.56
CA TYR A 142 8.54 2.28 1.57
C TYR A 142 7.19 2.96 1.41
N ILE A 143 6.62 3.39 2.54
CA ILE A 143 5.41 4.20 2.63
C ILE A 143 5.81 5.55 3.24
N GLY A 144 5.83 6.61 2.41
CA GLY A 144 6.51 7.84 2.77
C GLY A 144 8.02 7.58 2.92
N ASP A 145 8.56 7.88 4.09
CA ASP A 145 9.98 7.69 4.42
C ASP A 145 10.24 6.42 5.25
N GLU A 146 9.20 5.64 5.58
CA GLU A 146 9.33 4.46 6.42
C GLU A 146 9.35 3.17 5.60
N TYR A 147 10.25 2.24 5.96
CA TYR A 147 10.27 0.90 5.39
C TYR A 147 8.95 0.20 5.69
N ALA A 148 8.28 -0.30 4.67
CA ALA A 148 6.96 -0.90 4.81
C ALA A 148 7.03 -2.22 5.60
N SER A 149 6.14 -2.39 6.55
CA SER A 149 5.99 -3.63 7.31
C SER A 149 5.07 -4.64 6.63
N THR A 150 4.40 -4.24 5.55
CA THR A 150 3.48 -5.06 4.75
C THR A 150 3.93 -5.09 3.29
N GLY A 151 3.53 -6.14 2.56
CA GLY A 151 3.75 -6.21 1.12
C GLY A 151 2.93 -5.16 0.37
N VAL A 152 3.41 -4.78 -0.81
CA VAL A 152 2.76 -3.79 -1.68
C VAL A 152 1.33 -4.19 -2.09
N ASP A 153 1.10 -5.49 -2.28
CA ASP A 153 -0.20 -6.08 -2.62
C ASP A 153 -1.23 -6.01 -1.49
N SER A 154 -0.75 -5.90 -0.25
CA SER A 154 -1.57 -5.80 0.97
C SER A 154 -1.63 -4.37 1.54
N THR A 155 -1.02 -3.41 0.86
CA THR A 155 -1.02 -2.01 1.27
C THR A 155 -2.15 -1.25 0.60
N ASP A 156 -3.08 -0.72 1.39
CA ASP A 156 -4.17 0.11 0.89
C ASP A 156 -3.65 1.47 0.37
N ILE A 157 -4.30 1.99 -0.66
CA ILE A 157 -3.96 3.31 -1.21
C ILE A 157 -4.51 4.40 -0.31
N GLU A 158 -3.63 5.34 0.07
CA GLU A 158 -4.00 6.60 0.69
C GLU A 158 -3.79 7.74 -0.33
N ALA A 159 -4.82 8.53 -0.58
CA ALA A 159 -4.75 9.63 -1.54
C ALA A 159 -3.66 10.65 -1.15
N GLY A 160 -2.87 11.08 -2.12
CA GLY A 160 -1.77 12.04 -1.94
C GLY A 160 -0.52 11.47 -1.23
N LYS A 161 -0.51 10.19 -0.90
CA LYS A 161 0.64 9.53 -0.26
C LYS A 161 1.71 9.18 -1.29
N THR A 162 2.97 9.17 -0.86
CA THR A 162 4.08 8.69 -1.67
C THR A 162 4.44 7.26 -1.28
N TYR A 163 4.50 6.38 -2.27
CA TYR A 163 5.00 5.02 -2.16
C TYR A 163 6.29 4.89 -2.96
N THR A 164 7.31 4.27 -2.39
CA THR A 164 8.63 4.23 -3.00
C THR A 164 9.13 2.80 -3.12
N PHE A 165 9.63 2.44 -4.30
CA PHE A 165 10.54 1.30 -4.43
C PHE A 165 11.97 1.79 -4.61
N LYS A 166 12.86 1.27 -3.81
CA LYS A 166 14.28 1.61 -3.82
C LYS A 166 15.12 0.35 -3.88
N VAL A 167 16.16 0.35 -4.71
CA VAL A 167 17.13 -0.75 -4.72
C VAL A 167 18.00 -0.68 -3.49
N GLU A 168 18.01 -1.75 -2.72
CA GLU A 168 18.87 -1.90 -1.55
C GLU A 168 19.72 -3.16 -1.65
N LYS A 169 20.90 -3.12 -1.04
CA LYS A 169 21.82 -4.27 -0.97
C LYS A 169 21.50 -5.09 0.27
N GLY A 170 21.54 -6.42 0.13
CA GLY A 170 21.33 -7.39 1.21
C GLY A 170 22.65 -7.84 1.81
#